data_95190b3cd792a53ee4a209c46bd86972
#
_entry.id   95190b3cd792a53ee4a209c46bd86972
#
_cell.length_a   1.000
_cell.length_b   1.000
_cell.length_c   1.000
_cell.angle_alpha   90.00
_cell.angle_beta   90.00
_cell.angle_gamma   90.00
#
_symmetry.space_group_name_H-M   'P 1'
#
loop_
_entity.id
_entity.type
_entity.pdbx_description
1 polymer ?
#
loop_
_entity_poly.entity_id
_entity_poly.type
_entity_poly.pdbx_seq_one_letter_code
_entity_poly.pdbx_strand_id
1 'polypeptide(L)'
;NILSLYTSHDTAATFIDKNNKVKVLEYERFVKQRYAAFTQTMSYREGLGTTDEQRESFLQYIKDNVKGEIKIIIISDPDVNDYDIIKSYFPEAEFHIIGHHDAHASSGYYTSNLKEASILSFDGGGYDATDGECYTRTYVGKGDNITIVKSYNYSLGIPYGHLASCIKEIKPGPDCDKHSLVYSGKIMGLCGYGNIRPEWIAAMTYYYTTMQQVSIPLNQLGESIGLNLDFNSIEGQDAYDLAATSQYVFEQRAFAILNEMLAQGTSKDIILVGGCALNVLFNQKLSQRLKDIGGTLTVPPYPNDCGLALGQFLSYTQKKTKVSAYAGFDILDRDKFDDYKEKYKATKCSISNLVDHIKDGKIIGILQGESEIGPRALGNRSIICDPSIKDMKDILNSKVKFREW
;
A
#
# COMPACT_ATOMS: atom_id res chain seq x y z
N ASN A 1 -24.36 -5.14 -12.66
CA ASN A 1 -23.15 -5.49 -11.87
C ASN A 1 -22.39 -4.21 -11.49
N ILE A 2 -21.40 -4.36 -10.60
CA ILE A 2 -20.63 -3.28 -10.01
C ILE A 2 -19.18 -3.41 -10.51
N LEU A 3 -18.59 -2.28 -10.93
CA LEU A 3 -17.18 -2.07 -11.10
C LEU A 3 -16.73 -1.02 -10.08
N SER A 4 -15.73 -1.31 -9.30
CA SER A 4 -15.05 -0.31 -8.49
C SER A 4 -13.68 -0.02 -9.09
N LEU A 5 -13.32 1.26 -9.22
CA LEU A 5 -12.09 1.69 -9.85
C LEU A 5 -11.43 2.80 -9.03
N TYR A 6 -10.23 2.55 -8.55
CA TYR A 6 -9.34 3.55 -7.99
C TYR A 6 -8.35 3.99 -9.07
N THR A 7 -8.22 5.28 -9.34
CA THR A 7 -7.55 5.79 -10.56
C THR A 7 -6.21 6.47 -10.31
N SER A 8 -5.84 6.78 -9.06
CA SER A 8 -4.58 7.43 -8.69
C SER A 8 -3.40 6.43 -8.70
N HIS A 9 -2.28 6.75 -8.05
CA HIS A 9 -1.18 5.79 -7.89
C HIS A 9 -1.69 4.48 -7.25
N ASP A 10 -1.08 3.36 -7.55
CA ASP A 10 -1.61 2.04 -7.15
C ASP A 10 -3.02 1.74 -7.70
N THR A 11 -3.35 2.30 -8.87
CA THR A 11 -4.64 2.08 -9.55
C THR A 11 -5.04 0.61 -9.52
N ALA A 12 -6.29 0.36 -9.15
CA ALA A 12 -6.86 -0.99 -9.13
C ALA A 12 -8.34 -1.00 -9.55
N ALA A 13 -8.78 -2.14 -10.07
CA ALA A 13 -10.18 -2.39 -10.39
C ALA A 13 -10.71 -3.60 -9.64
N THR A 14 -11.95 -3.53 -9.13
CA THR A 14 -12.63 -4.65 -8.48
C THR A 14 -13.99 -4.91 -9.12
N PHE A 15 -14.24 -6.17 -9.48
CA PHE A 15 -15.51 -6.62 -10.05
C PHE A 15 -15.72 -8.12 -9.82
N ILE A 16 -16.91 -8.63 -10.15
CA ILE A 16 -17.19 -10.05 -10.18
C ILE A 16 -16.99 -10.56 -11.61
N ASP A 17 -16.10 -11.56 -11.78
CA ASP A 17 -15.80 -12.14 -13.07
C ASP A 17 -16.89 -13.12 -13.58
N LYS A 18 -16.74 -13.60 -14.80
CA LYS A 18 -17.66 -14.58 -15.44
C LYS A 18 -17.79 -15.88 -14.65
N ASN A 19 -16.82 -16.20 -13.78
CA ASN A 19 -16.82 -17.39 -12.93
C ASN A 19 -17.37 -17.13 -11.52
N ASN A 20 -18.03 -15.99 -11.28
CA ASN A 20 -18.54 -15.53 -9.98
C ASN A 20 -17.47 -15.32 -8.90
N LYS A 21 -16.24 -15.02 -9.30
CA LYS A 21 -15.15 -14.69 -8.37
C LYS A 21 -14.97 -13.18 -8.28
N VAL A 22 -14.69 -12.68 -7.09
CA VAL A 22 -14.19 -11.31 -6.92
C VAL A 22 -12.78 -11.23 -7.48
N LYS A 23 -12.57 -10.31 -8.40
CA LYS A 23 -11.26 -9.96 -8.98
C LYS A 23 -10.82 -8.60 -8.50
N VAL A 24 -9.54 -8.48 -8.19
CA VAL A 24 -8.87 -7.22 -7.85
C VAL A 24 -7.66 -7.10 -8.75
N LEU A 25 -7.74 -6.23 -9.73
CA LEU A 25 -6.75 -6.09 -10.79
C LEU A 25 -5.93 -4.83 -10.58
N GLU A 26 -4.67 -4.97 -10.18
CA GLU A 26 -3.73 -3.86 -10.02
C GLU A 26 -3.19 -3.44 -11.40
N TYR A 27 -3.43 -2.19 -11.77
CA TYR A 27 -3.08 -1.63 -13.08
C TYR A 27 -1.58 -1.66 -13.36
N GLU A 28 -0.73 -1.45 -12.33
CA GLU A 28 0.73 -1.54 -12.45
C GLU A 28 1.21 -2.91 -13.01
N ARG A 29 0.48 -3.99 -12.68
CA ARG A 29 0.80 -5.33 -13.20
C ARG A 29 0.37 -5.50 -14.65
N PHE A 30 -0.70 -4.83 -15.06
CA PHE A 30 -1.19 -4.84 -16.43
C PHE A 30 -0.25 -4.08 -17.36
N VAL A 31 0.14 -2.87 -16.99
CA VAL A 31 1.04 -2.02 -17.79
C VAL A 31 2.53 -2.28 -17.53
N LYS A 32 2.86 -3.13 -16.55
CA LYS A 32 4.24 -3.48 -16.14
C LYS A 32 5.05 -2.25 -15.67
N GLN A 33 4.39 -1.30 -15.04
CA GLN A 33 4.95 -0.07 -14.53
C GLN A 33 4.56 0.12 -13.05
N ARG A 34 5.54 0.21 -12.17
CA ARG A 34 5.31 0.33 -10.73
C ARG A 34 4.62 1.65 -10.39
N TYR A 35 3.64 1.61 -9.49
CA TYR A 35 2.82 2.76 -9.09
C TYR A 35 2.06 3.43 -10.23
N ALA A 36 1.83 2.74 -11.34
CA ALA A 36 1.11 3.29 -12.48
C ALA A 36 -0.24 3.89 -12.06
N ALA A 37 -0.49 5.12 -12.50
CA ALA A 37 -1.73 5.83 -12.32
C ALA A 37 -2.57 5.78 -13.60
N PHE A 38 -3.85 5.51 -13.46
CA PHE A 38 -4.81 5.61 -14.55
C PHE A 38 -5.12 7.08 -14.86
N THR A 39 -5.20 7.91 -13.81
CA THR A 39 -5.50 9.32 -13.94
C THR A 39 -4.40 10.12 -14.61
N GLN A 40 -4.77 11.03 -15.51
CA GLN A 40 -3.84 11.96 -16.15
C GLN A 40 -3.31 13.04 -15.20
N THR A 41 -4.04 13.36 -14.13
CA THR A 41 -3.57 14.34 -13.15
C THR A 41 -2.28 13.93 -12.46
N MET A 42 -1.96 12.62 -12.44
CA MET A 42 -0.70 12.10 -11.92
C MET A 42 0.42 12.03 -12.95
N SER A 43 0.18 12.40 -14.21
CA SER A 43 1.17 12.36 -15.29
C SER A 43 2.35 13.32 -15.07
N TYR A 44 2.18 14.36 -14.23
CA TYR A 44 3.26 15.27 -13.83
C TYR A 44 4.28 14.64 -12.88
N ARG A 45 3.95 13.52 -12.25
CA ARG A 45 4.90 12.73 -11.46
C ARG A 45 5.60 11.75 -12.37
N GLU A 46 6.90 11.91 -12.50
CA GLU A 46 7.73 11.04 -13.33
C GLU A 46 7.46 9.55 -13.01
N GLY A 47 7.24 8.77 -14.06
CA GLY A 47 7.03 7.33 -13.97
C GLY A 47 5.66 6.86 -13.50
N LEU A 48 4.68 7.73 -13.23
CA LEU A 48 3.34 7.32 -12.83
C LEU A 48 2.31 7.42 -13.97
N GLY A 49 2.49 8.34 -14.90
CA GLY A 49 1.57 8.54 -16.01
C GLY A 49 1.55 7.38 -17.00
N THR A 50 0.38 7.13 -17.57
CA THR A 50 0.16 6.09 -18.59
C THR A 50 -0.49 6.68 -19.83
N THR A 51 -0.40 5.97 -20.97
CA THR A 51 -0.98 6.41 -22.24
C THR A 51 -2.47 6.10 -22.30
N ASP A 52 -3.19 6.80 -23.19
CA ASP A 52 -4.60 6.50 -23.45
C ASP A 52 -4.79 5.05 -23.91
N GLU A 53 -3.92 4.55 -24.79
CA GLU A 53 -3.95 3.17 -25.26
C GLU A 53 -3.84 2.16 -24.08
N GLN A 54 -2.99 2.42 -23.10
CA GLN A 54 -2.86 1.57 -21.92
C GLN A 54 -4.14 1.60 -21.07
N ARG A 55 -4.74 2.77 -20.88
CA ARG A 55 -6.00 2.96 -20.13
C ARG A 55 -7.18 2.26 -20.83
N GLU A 56 -7.31 2.48 -22.12
CA GLU A 56 -8.35 1.84 -22.96
C GLU A 56 -8.20 0.32 -22.97
N SER A 57 -6.98 -0.19 -23.13
CA SER A 57 -6.69 -1.63 -23.07
C SER A 57 -7.08 -2.24 -21.73
N PHE A 58 -6.87 -1.53 -20.63
CA PHE A 58 -7.27 -1.99 -19.30
C PHE A 58 -8.80 -2.02 -19.13
N LEU A 59 -9.49 -0.97 -19.56
CA LEU A 59 -10.96 -0.92 -19.53
C LEU A 59 -11.57 -2.01 -20.42
N GLN A 60 -10.98 -2.24 -21.59
CA GLN A 60 -11.41 -3.33 -22.49
C GLN A 60 -11.21 -4.70 -21.83
N TYR A 61 -10.06 -4.92 -21.20
CA TYR A 61 -9.81 -6.15 -20.44
C TYR A 61 -10.87 -6.39 -19.36
N ILE A 62 -11.23 -5.34 -18.59
CA ILE A 62 -12.29 -5.42 -17.58
C ILE A 62 -13.61 -5.79 -18.23
N LYS A 63 -14.00 -5.09 -19.32
CA LYS A 63 -15.25 -5.32 -20.06
C LYS A 63 -15.36 -6.76 -20.57
N ASP A 64 -14.24 -7.33 -21.02
CA ASP A 64 -14.20 -8.70 -21.55
C ASP A 64 -14.29 -9.77 -20.47
N ASN A 65 -13.93 -9.43 -19.22
CA ASN A 65 -13.84 -10.42 -18.12
C ASN A 65 -14.95 -10.27 -17.08
N VAL A 66 -15.63 -9.12 -17.01
CA VAL A 66 -16.73 -8.92 -16.04
C VAL A 66 -17.94 -9.79 -16.37
N LYS A 67 -18.66 -10.19 -15.33
CA LYS A 67 -19.92 -10.92 -15.47
C LYS A 67 -21.04 -9.96 -15.87
N GLY A 68 -21.48 -10.03 -17.12
CA GLY A 68 -22.62 -9.24 -17.64
C GLY A 68 -22.32 -7.73 -17.67
N GLU A 69 -23.37 -6.93 -17.83
CA GLU A 69 -23.27 -5.49 -18.01
C GLU A 69 -22.98 -4.75 -16.70
N ILE A 70 -22.06 -3.79 -16.71
CA ILE A 70 -21.79 -2.88 -15.59
C ILE A 70 -22.91 -1.83 -15.55
N LYS A 71 -23.56 -1.71 -14.38
CA LYS A 71 -24.62 -0.72 -14.11
C LYS A 71 -24.20 0.32 -13.07
N ILE A 72 -23.16 0.01 -12.27
CA ILE A 72 -22.68 0.85 -11.20
C ILE A 72 -21.17 0.91 -11.30
N ILE A 73 -20.61 2.11 -11.24
CA ILE A 73 -19.18 2.37 -11.15
C ILE A 73 -18.93 3.15 -9.86
N ILE A 74 -17.99 2.67 -9.06
CA ILE A 74 -17.59 3.28 -7.79
C ILE A 74 -16.17 3.79 -7.92
N ILE A 75 -15.96 5.05 -7.54
CA ILE A 75 -14.68 5.78 -7.60
C ILE A 75 -14.49 6.57 -6.31
N SER A 76 -13.25 7.03 -6.03
CA SER A 76 -13.00 7.89 -4.86
C SER A 76 -13.12 9.38 -5.19
N ASP A 77 -12.36 9.83 -6.17
CA ASP A 77 -12.28 11.23 -6.58
C ASP A 77 -11.91 11.25 -8.07
N PRO A 78 -12.90 11.33 -8.97
CA PRO A 78 -12.63 11.27 -10.40
C PRO A 78 -12.09 12.61 -10.91
N ASP A 79 -11.00 12.55 -11.63
CA ASP A 79 -10.67 13.59 -12.58
C ASP A 79 -11.71 13.61 -13.72
N VAL A 80 -12.00 14.78 -14.27
CA VAL A 80 -12.95 14.93 -15.37
C VAL A 80 -12.56 14.06 -16.58
N ASN A 81 -11.25 13.96 -16.87
CA ASN A 81 -10.76 13.14 -17.97
C ASN A 81 -10.92 11.65 -17.71
N ASP A 82 -10.75 11.20 -16.46
CA ASP A 82 -10.98 9.80 -16.08
C ASP A 82 -12.46 9.45 -16.20
N TYR A 83 -13.34 10.36 -15.82
CA TYR A 83 -14.79 10.17 -15.93
C TYR A 83 -15.20 9.92 -17.38
N ASP A 84 -14.76 10.75 -18.32
CA ASP A 84 -15.14 10.66 -19.73
C ASP A 84 -14.67 9.36 -20.39
N ILE A 85 -13.42 8.95 -20.16
CA ILE A 85 -12.90 7.71 -20.72
C ILE A 85 -13.62 6.49 -20.14
N ILE A 86 -13.88 6.46 -18.83
CA ILE A 86 -14.61 5.37 -18.19
C ILE A 86 -16.04 5.30 -18.70
N LYS A 87 -16.71 6.45 -18.83
CA LYS A 87 -18.07 6.57 -19.34
C LYS A 87 -18.20 6.10 -20.77
N SER A 88 -17.19 6.31 -21.62
CA SER A 88 -17.19 5.83 -23.01
C SER A 88 -17.24 4.30 -23.12
N TYR A 89 -16.64 3.60 -22.16
CA TYR A 89 -16.66 2.12 -22.09
C TYR A 89 -17.92 1.56 -21.44
N PHE A 90 -18.52 2.31 -20.48
CA PHE A 90 -19.68 1.89 -19.70
C PHE A 90 -20.76 2.98 -19.70
N PRO A 91 -21.38 3.29 -20.86
CA PRO A 91 -22.26 4.45 -21.04
C PRO A 91 -23.51 4.43 -20.15
N GLU A 92 -24.02 3.25 -19.83
CA GLU A 92 -25.24 3.08 -19.03
C GLU A 92 -24.97 2.98 -17.51
N ALA A 93 -23.71 3.10 -17.09
CA ALA A 93 -23.38 2.98 -15.68
C ALA A 93 -23.62 4.29 -14.92
N GLU A 94 -24.18 4.16 -13.72
CA GLU A 94 -24.29 5.22 -12.72
C GLU A 94 -23.03 5.26 -11.86
N PHE A 95 -22.54 6.48 -11.58
CA PHE A 95 -21.32 6.69 -10.79
C PHE A 95 -21.65 7.01 -9.34
N HIS A 96 -20.93 6.35 -8.44
CA HIS A 96 -20.98 6.58 -7.01
C HIS A 96 -19.60 6.93 -6.47
N ILE A 97 -19.53 7.82 -5.47
CA ILE A 97 -18.29 8.23 -4.81
C ILE A 97 -18.24 7.60 -3.42
N ILE A 98 -17.12 6.96 -3.09
CA ILE A 98 -16.81 6.43 -1.76
C ILE A 98 -15.46 6.96 -1.33
N GLY A 99 -15.40 7.55 -0.14
CA GLY A 99 -14.22 8.19 0.41
C GLY A 99 -13.03 7.23 0.57
N HIS A 100 -11.83 7.80 0.54
CA HIS A 100 -10.56 7.09 0.57
C HIS A 100 -10.40 6.25 1.85
N HIS A 101 -10.56 6.89 3.03
CA HIS A 101 -10.42 6.19 4.31
C HIS A 101 -11.58 5.25 4.60
N ASP A 102 -12.78 5.55 4.10
CA ASP A 102 -13.93 4.65 4.19
C ASP A 102 -13.71 3.37 3.37
N ALA A 103 -13.07 3.50 2.19
CA ALA A 103 -12.65 2.37 1.38
C ALA A 103 -11.58 1.52 2.08
N HIS A 104 -10.54 2.16 2.66
CA HIS A 104 -9.56 1.45 3.47
C HIS A 104 -10.19 0.67 4.62
N ALA A 105 -11.05 1.31 5.42
CA ALA A 105 -11.73 0.67 6.54
C ALA A 105 -12.57 -0.53 6.08
N SER A 106 -13.29 -0.36 4.97
CA SER A 106 -14.13 -1.40 4.38
C SER A 106 -13.32 -2.57 3.85
N SER A 107 -12.17 -2.33 3.19
CA SER A 107 -11.29 -3.39 2.71
C SER A 107 -10.79 -4.27 3.86
N GLY A 108 -10.39 -3.68 4.98
CA GLY A 108 -9.92 -4.41 6.15
C GLY A 108 -11.04 -5.13 6.89
N TYR A 109 -12.15 -4.45 7.14
CA TYR A 109 -13.22 -5.00 7.97
C TYR A 109 -14.03 -6.07 7.26
N TYR A 110 -14.56 -5.78 6.06
CA TYR A 110 -15.45 -6.72 5.37
C TYR A 110 -14.74 -7.97 4.85
N THR A 111 -13.41 -7.96 4.73
CA THR A 111 -12.64 -9.18 4.40
C THR A 111 -12.17 -9.95 5.64
N SER A 112 -12.26 -9.36 6.83
CA SER A 112 -11.93 -10.02 8.09
C SER A 112 -13.05 -10.97 8.56
N ASN A 113 -12.69 -11.93 9.44
CA ASN A 113 -13.65 -12.80 10.11
C ASN A 113 -14.17 -12.19 11.43
N LEU A 114 -13.78 -10.94 11.77
CA LEU A 114 -14.13 -10.30 13.02
C LEU A 114 -15.59 -9.82 12.99
N LYS A 115 -16.35 -10.08 14.04
CA LYS A 115 -17.72 -9.58 14.21
C LYS A 115 -17.76 -8.13 14.69
N GLU A 116 -16.74 -7.74 15.44
CA GLU A 116 -16.51 -6.39 15.93
C GLU A 116 -15.00 -6.12 15.90
N ALA A 117 -14.59 -4.92 15.49
CA ALA A 117 -13.19 -4.51 15.46
C ALA A 117 -13.08 -2.99 15.57
N SER A 118 -11.98 -2.53 16.16
CA SER A 118 -11.52 -1.16 16.03
C SER A 118 -10.62 -1.06 14.81
N ILE A 119 -10.80 -0.03 13.97
CA ILE A 119 -10.09 0.10 12.71
C ILE A 119 -9.32 1.41 12.72
N LEU A 120 -8.02 1.36 12.44
CA LEU A 120 -7.20 2.54 12.19
C LEU A 120 -6.84 2.57 10.71
N SER A 121 -7.38 3.58 10.00
CA SER A 121 -6.97 3.95 8.65
C SER A 121 -6.01 5.11 8.73
N PHE A 122 -4.73 4.88 8.39
CA PHE A 122 -3.68 5.89 8.48
C PHE A 122 -2.77 5.83 7.25
N ASP A 123 -2.64 6.98 6.58
CA ASP A 123 -2.01 7.06 5.28
C ASP A 123 -1.21 8.36 5.08
N GLY A 124 -0.76 8.59 3.85
CA GLY A 124 -0.29 9.88 3.37
C GLY A 124 -1.41 10.92 3.35
N GLY A 125 -2.58 10.52 2.86
CA GLY A 125 -3.78 11.34 2.77
C GLY A 125 -4.66 10.90 1.62
N GLY A 126 -5.91 11.31 1.64
CA GLY A 126 -6.87 11.04 0.57
C GLY A 126 -8.15 11.85 0.74
N TYR A 127 -8.97 11.88 -0.30
CA TYR A 127 -10.22 12.62 -0.31
C TYR A 127 -11.36 11.76 0.25
N ASP A 128 -12.07 12.28 1.23
CA ASP A 128 -13.31 11.69 1.76
C ASP A 128 -14.48 12.62 1.50
N ALA A 129 -15.56 12.07 0.96
CA ALA A 129 -16.71 12.84 0.49
C ALA A 129 -17.39 13.71 1.58
N THR A 130 -17.26 13.32 2.87
CA THR A 130 -17.85 14.05 4.00
C THR A 130 -16.96 15.15 4.56
N ASP A 131 -15.64 14.92 4.59
CA ASP A 131 -14.69 15.75 5.34
C ASP A 131 -13.63 16.43 4.45
N GLY A 132 -13.67 16.16 3.13
CA GLY A 132 -12.66 16.62 2.19
C GLY A 132 -11.35 15.86 2.34
N GLU A 133 -10.20 16.54 2.30
CA GLU A 133 -8.90 15.91 2.48
C GLU A 133 -8.74 15.38 3.91
N CYS A 134 -8.48 14.08 4.04
CA CYS A 134 -8.32 13.38 5.31
C CYS A 134 -7.02 12.57 5.30
N TYR A 135 -6.38 12.42 6.47
CA TYR A 135 -5.06 11.79 6.60
C TYR A 135 -5.07 10.54 7.47
N THR A 136 -5.85 10.57 8.54
CA THR A 136 -5.94 9.49 9.51
C THR A 136 -7.33 9.46 10.10
N ARG A 137 -7.94 8.28 10.16
CA ARG A 137 -9.31 8.12 10.68
C ARG A 137 -9.44 6.82 11.46
N THR A 138 -10.23 6.87 12.53
CA THR A 138 -10.57 5.67 13.32
C THR A 138 -12.04 5.32 13.15
N TYR A 139 -12.30 4.01 13.15
CA TYR A 139 -13.65 3.46 12.99
C TYR A 139 -13.91 2.32 13.98
N VAL A 140 -15.18 2.02 14.18
CA VAL A 140 -15.66 0.76 14.77
C VAL A 140 -16.46 0.03 13.71
N GLY A 141 -16.05 -1.20 13.41
CA GLY A 141 -16.83 -2.16 12.62
C GLY A 141 -17.61 -3.07 13.55
N LYS A 142 -18.93 -3.21 13.34
CA LYS A 142 -19.79 -4.10 14.12
C LYS A 142 -20.93 -4.66 13.26
N GLY A 143 -21.02 -5.99 13.14
CA GLY A 143 -21.97 -6.64 12.23
C GLY A 143 -21.69 -6.23 10.79
N ASP A 144 -22.67 -5.65 10.12
CA ASP A 144 -22.55 -5.16 8.74
C ASP A 144 -22.26 -3.65 8.64
N ASN A 145 -22.01 -2.98 9.77
CA ASN A 145 -21.80 -1.53 9.81
C ASN A 145 -20.35 -1.16 10.15
N ILE A 146 -19.89 -0.07 9.55
CA ILE A 146 -18.65 0.63 9.91
C ILE A 146 -19.04 2.06 10.27
N THR A 147 -18.63 2.53 11.44
CA THR A 147 -18.94 3.86 11.96
C THR A 147 -17.66 4.62 12.24
N ILE A 148 -17.57 5.87 11.76
CA ILE A 148 -16.44 6.78 12.05
C ILE A 148 -16.48 7.10 13.55
N VAL A 149 -15.31 6.99 14.19
CA VAL A 149 -15.12 7.39 15.58
C VAL A 149 -14.49 8.78 15.65
N LYS A 150 -13.41 8.98 14.88
CA LYS A 150 -12.67 10.26 14.88
C LYS A 150 -11.83 10.41 13.61
N SER A 151 -11.81 11.64 13.07
CA SER A 151 -10.87 12.08 12.03
C SER A 151 -9.76 12.92 12.65
N TYR A 152 -8.53 12.73 12.16
CA TYR A 152 -7.35 13.48 12.57
C TYR A 152 -6.85 14.27 11.37
N ASN A 153 -6.48 15.52 11.57
CA ASN A 153 -6.03 16.44 10.54
C ASN A 153 -4.50 16.44 10.35
N TYR A 154 -3.84 15.34 10.66
CA TYR A 154 -2.42 15.14 10.42
C TYR A 154 -2.12 13.75 9.87
N SER A 155 -1.15 13.71 8.97
CA SER A 155 -0.65 12.48 8.37
C SER A 155 0.52 11.91 9.17
N LEU A 156 0.59 10.59 9.25
CA LEU A 156 1.81 9.91 9.69
C LEU A 156 2.70 9.51 8.51
N GLY A 157 2.12 9.33 7.33
CA GLY A 157 2.83 8.91 6.11
C GLY A 157 3.65 10.02 5.46
N ILE A 158 3.08 11.22 5.30
CA ILE A 158 3.76 12.35 4.63
C ILE A 158 5.05 12.76 5.35
N PRO A 159 5.06 13.06 6.67
CA PRO A 159 6.29 13.39 7.37
C PRO A 159 7.35 12.29 7.29
N TYR A 160 6.93 11.04 7.37
CA TYR A 160 7.79 9.87 7.27
C TYR A 160 8.49 9.80 5.89
N GLY A 161 7.73 10.01 4.81
CA GLY A 161 8.25 10.08 3.45
C GLY A 161 9.16 11.28 3.20
N HIS A 162 8.79 12.45 3.73
CA HIS A 162 9.61 13.67 3.60
C HIS A 162 10.97 13.53 4.29
N LEU A 163 11.01 13.02 5.51
CA LEU A 163 12.29 12.75 6.20
C LEU A 163 13.14 11.73 5.45
N ALA A 164 12.50 10.72 4.87
CA ALA A 164 13.18 9.74 4.05
C ALA A 164 13.83 10.36 2.80
N SER A 165 13.20 11.36 2.18
CA SER A 165 13.73 12.03 0.98
C SER A 165 14.99 12.85 1.24
N CYS A 166 15.29 13.18 2.50
CA CYS A 166 16.52 13.90 2.87
C CYS A 166 17.76 13.00 2.90
N ILE A 167 17.60 11.68 2.91
CA ILE A 167 18.68 10.72 3.18
C ILE A 167 19.33 10.25 1.87
N LYS A 168 20.63 10.48 1.74
CA LYS A 168 21.43 10.09 0.54
C LYS A 168 21.48 8.58 0.31
N GLU A 169 21.54 7.79 1.37
CA GLU A 169 21.57 6.34 1.28
C GLU A 169 20.26 5.75 0.75
N ILE A 170 19.16 6.47 0.93
CA ILE A 170 17.87 6.13 0.31
C ILE A 170 17.91 6.59 -1.16
N LYS A 171 18.80 6.02 -1.96
CA LYS A 171 18.91 6.40 -3.36
C LYS A 171 17.57 6.17 -4.07
N PRO A 172 16.88 7.24 -4.46
CA PRO A 172 15.86 7.09 -5.48
C PRO A 172 16.54 6.58 -6.74
N GLY A 173 15.84 5.82 -7.58
CA GLY A 173 16.28 5.65 -8.96
C GLY A 173 16.40 7.03 -9.64
N PRO A 174 17.05 7.12 -10.79
CA PRO A 174 17.21 8.37 -11.50
C PRO A 174 15.89 9.11 -11.80
N ASP A 175 14.78 8.38 -11.76
CA ASP A 175 13.43 8.84 -12.10
C ASP A 175 12.53 9.07 -10.86
N CYS A 176 13.06 9.06 -9.66
CA CYS A 176 12.29 9.31 -8.43
C CYS A 176 12.40 10.77 -8.00
N ASP A 177 11.25 11.42 -7.86
CA ASP A 177 11.15 12.74 -7.27
C ASP A 177 11.23 12.68 -5.72
N LYS A 178 11.31 13.84 -5.08
CA LYS A 178 11.34 13.98 -3.61
C LYS A 178 10.06 13.51 -2.89
N HIS A 179 9.01 13.18 -3.62
CA HIS A 179 7.74 12.68 -3.08
C HIS A 179 7.49 11.20 -3.39
N SER A 180 8.52 10.48 -3.82
CA SER A 180 8.36 9.08 -4.23
C SER A 180 7.91 8.17 -3.08
N LEU A 181 6.93 7.33 -3.37
CA LEU A 181 6.40 6.31 -2.45
C LEU A 181 7.43 5.25 -2.04
N VAL A 182 8.53 5.12 -2.81
CA VAL A 182 9.58 4.12 -2.51
C VAL A 182 10.36 4.43 -1.23
N TYR A 183 10.38 5.68 -0.77
CA TYR A 183 11.18 6.10 0.36
C TYR A 183 10.75 5.49 1.69
N SER A 184 9.44 5.38 1.94
CA SER A 184 8.92 4.92 3.22
C SER A 184 9.40 3.52 3.61
N GLY A 185 9.47 2.58 2.64
CA GLY A 185 10.00 1.25 2.91
C GLY A 185 11.52 1.24 3.17
N LYS A 186 12.25 2.18 2.55
CA LYS A 186 13.71 2.28 2.70
C LYS A 186 14.10 2.89 4.04
N ILE A 187 13.47 3.99 4.48
CA ILE A 187 13.73 4.57 5.81
C ILE A 187 13.39 3.60 6.93
N MET A 188 12.31 2.82 6.78
CA MET A 188 11.96 1.77 7.74
C MET A 188 13.08 0.72 7.86
N GLY A 189 13.74 0.34 6.76
CA GLY A 189 14.90 -0.55 6.80
C GLY A 189 16.14 0.10 7.42
N LEU A 190 16.37 1.37 7.10
CA LEU A 190 17.55 2.12 7.54
C LEU A 190 17.55 2.40 9.05
N CYS A 191 16.37 2.55 9.67
CA CYS A 191 16.26 2.87 11.09
C CYS A 191 16.93 1.84 12.02
N GLY A 192 17.16 0.61 11.53
CA GLY A 192 17.87 -0.43 12.27
C GLY A 192 19.38 -0.18 12.44
N TYR A 193 19.97 0.77 11.75
CA TYR A 193 21.37 1.14 11.82
C TYR A 193 21.63 2.38 12.68
N GLY A 194 20.56 3.09 13.10
CA GLY A 194 20.65 4.34 13.85
C GLY A 194 20.29 4.21 15.31
N ASN A 195 20.52 5.30 16.04
CA ASN A 195 20.12 5.48 17.42
C ASN A 195 19.02 6.55 17.51
N ILE A 196 18.10 6.36 18.45
CA ILE A 196 17.10 7.39 18.75
C ILE A 196 17.83 8.58 19.42
N ARG A 197 17.61 9.78 18.89
CA ARG A 197 18.16 11.03 19.43
C ARG A 197 17.10 11.71 20.30
N PRO A 198 17.18 11.62 21.64
CA PRO A 198 16.15 12.17 22.53
C PRO A 198 15.90 13.66 22.32
N GLU A 199 16.95 14.42 22.02
CA GLU A 199 16.90 15.87 21.77
C GLU A 199 16.12 16.25 20.48
N TRP A 200 15.93 15.33 19.55
CA TRP A 200 15.17 15.55 18.31
C TRP A 200 13.67 15.23 18.44
N ILE A 201 13.29 14.44 19.46
CA ILE A 201 11.92 13.89 19.58
C ILE A 201 10.87 15.00 19.63
N ALA A 202 11.09 16.05 20.40
CA ALA A 202 10.09 17.12 20.58
C ALA A 202 9.83 17.87 19.24
N ALA A 203 10.89 18.25 18.54
CA ALA A 203 10.78 18.94 17.25
C ALA A 203 10.15 18.06 16.17
N MET A 204 10.56 16.79 16.09
CA MET A 204 9.95 15.83 15.16
C MET A 204 8.48 15.56 15.49
N THR A 205 8.12 15.43 16.78
CA THR A 205 6.72 15.25 17.18
C THR A 205 5.87 16.44 16.74
N TYR A 206 6.38 17.65 16.92
CA TYR A 206 5.71 18.86 16.46
C TYR A 206 5.54 18.84 14.93
N TYR A 207 6.58 18.50 14.18
CA TYR A 207 6.51 18.34 12.72
C TYR A 207 5.44 17.35 12.27
N TYR A 208 5.39 16.15 12.88
CA TYR A 208 4.39 15.11 12.56
C TYR A 208 2.95 15.53 12.84
N THR A 209 2.72 16.41 13.79
CA THR A 209 1.35 16.77 14.23
C THR A 209 0.83 18.07 13.66
N THR A 210 1.70 18.89 13.07
CA THR A 210 1.33 20.26 12.64
C THR A 210 1.62 20.54 11.17
N MET A 211 2.40 19.70 10.49
CA MET A 211 2.86 19.94 9.13
C MET A 211 1.71 20.25 8.14
N GLN A 212 0.59 19.53 8.22
CA GLN A 212 -0.57 19.73 7.33
C GLN A 212 -1.34 21.02 7.65
N GLN A 213 -1.28 21.49 8.91
CA GLN A 213 -2.01 22.69 9.35
C GLN A 213 -1.25 23.99 9.04
N VAL A 214 0.07 23.94 9.12
CA VAL A 214 0.92 25.14 9.14
C VAL A 214 1.96 25.13 8.03
N SER A 215 2.02 24.08 7.21
CA SER A 215 3.00 23.93 6.13
C SER A 215 4.44 24.20 6.58
N ILE A 216 4.88 23.53 7.67
CA ILE A 216 6.22 23.69 8.22
C ILE A 216 7.25 23.16 7.21
N PRO A 217 8.18 24.00 6.73
CA PRO A 217 9.23 23.55 5.84
C PRO A 217 10.21 22.60 6.55
N LEU A 218 10.77 21.63 5.83
CA LEU A 218 11.79 20.72 6.38
C LEU A 218 13.01 21.44 6.95
N ASN A 219 13.42 22.56 6.35
CA ASN A 219 14.55 23.35 6.85
C ASN A 219 14.31 23.90 8.26
N GLN A 220 13.08 24.29 8.61
CA GLN A 220 12.74 24.74 9.97
C GLN A 220 12.86 23.59 10.99
N LEU A 221 12.45 22.38 10.63
CA LEU A 221 12.74 21.22 11.46
C LEU A 221 14.24 20.98 11.55
N GLY A 222 14.96 21.09 10.42
CA GLY A 222 16.40 20.96 10.36
C GLY A 222 17.14 21.90 11.31
N GLU A 223 16.79 23.18 11.31
CA GLU A 223 17.32 24.17 12.25
C GLU A 223 17.10 23.77 13.71
N SER A 224 15.92 23.22 14.01
CA SER A 224 15.56 22.80 15.37
C SER A 224 16.35 21.59 15.88
N ILE A 225 16.84 20.74 14.98
CA ILE A 225 17.60 19.52 15.32
C ILE A 225 19.07 19.59 14.93
N GLY A 226 19.52 20.71 14.38
CA GLY A 226 20.91 20.94 13.98
C GLY A 226 21.35 20.21 12.71
N LEU A 227 20.43 19.90 11.81
CA LEU A 227 20.68 19.24 10.52
C LEU A 227 20.22 20.12 9.34
N ASN A 228 20.92 20.02 8.23
CA ASN A 228 20.44 20.60 6.97
C ASN A 228 19.48 19.62 6.29
N LEU A 229 18.18 19.73 6.56
CA LEU A 229 17.15 18.88 5.96
C LEU A 229 16.70 19.43 4.60
N ASP A 230 17.35 19.00 3.54
CA ASP A 230 16.94 19.22 2.16
C ASP A 230 16.94 17.88 1.42
N PHE A 231 16.39 17.87 0.22
CA PHE A 231 16.36 16.66 -0.60
C PHE A 231 17.78 16.07 -0.78
N ASN A 232 17.93 14.80 -0.40
CA ASN A 232 19.17 14.04 -0.55
C ASN A 232 20.41 14.73 0.08
N SER A 233 20.27 15.35 1.25
CA SER A 233 21.32 16.16 1.89
C SER A 233 22.03 15.44 3.04
N ILE A 234 21.39 14.51 3.74
CA ILE A 234 21.88 13.85 4.94
C ILE A 234 22.49 12.48 4.61
N GLU A 235 23.62 12.15 5.23
CA GLU A 235 24.32 10.87 5.05
C GLU A 235 24.99 10.37 6.35
N GLY A 236 25.37 9.10 6.36
CA GLY A 236 26.09 8.47 7.46
C GLY A 236 25.27 8.35 8.74
N GLN A 237 25.92 8.54 9.90
CA GLN A 237 25.27 8.31 11.20
C GLN A 237 24.07 9.23 11.42
N ASP A 238 24.13 10.49 10.97
CA ASP A 238 23.00 11.43 11.10
C ASP A 238 21.77 10.95 10.30
N ALA A 239 21.97 10.36 9.12
CA ALA A 239 20.90 9.76 8.33
C ALA A 239 20.28 8.54 9.05
N TYR A 240 21.11 7.70 9.65
CA TYR A 240 20.65 6.53 10.40
C TYR A 240 19.89 6.94 11.66
N ASP A 241 20.39 7.91 12.40
CA ASP A 241 19.74 8.44 13.60
C ASP A 241 18.45 9.19 13.27
N LEU A 242 18.41 9.92 12.13
CA LEU A 242 17.20 10.54 11.60
C LEU A 242 16.14 9.48 11.33
N ALA A 243 16.50 8.38 10.65
CA ALA A 243 15.60 7.28 10.36
C ALA A 243 15.08 6.61 11.66
N ALA A 244 15.98 6.33 12.62
CA ALA A 244 15.62 5.69 13.90
C ALA A 244 14.70 6.59 14.74
N THR A 245 14.98 7.89 14.83
CA THR A 245 14.18 8.84 15.60
C THR A 245 12.82 9.08 14.93
N SER A 246 12.79 9.17 13.59
CA SER A 246 11.55 9.27 12.81
C SER A 246 10.64 8.05 13.03
N GLN A 247 11.20 6.82 12.97
CA GLN A 247 10.46 5.60 13.27
C GLN A 247 9.89 5.61 14.69
N TYR A 248 10.68 6.03 15.68
CA TYR A 248 10.24 6.14 17.06
C TYR A 248 9.06 7.12 17.20
N VAL A 249 9.15 8.33 16.63
CA VAL A 249 8.09 9.34 16.69
C VAL A 249 6.83 8.86 16.00
N PHE A 250 6.95 8.27 14.80
CA PHE A 250 5.84 7.63 14.08
C PHE A 250 5.09 6.62 14.98
N GLU A 251 5.83 5.71 15.62
CA GLU A 251 5.24 4.70 16.51
C GLU A 251 4.54 5.33 17.72
N GLN A 252 5.16 6.33 18.37
CA GLN A 252 4.55 7.01 19.52
C GLN A 252 3.24 7.70 19.12
N ARG A 253 3.19 8.32 17.92
CA ARG A 253 1.96 8.98 17.43
C ARG A 253 0.88 7.96 17.09
N ALA A 254 1.22 6.87 16.42
CA ALA A 254 0.27 5.80 16.11
C ALA A 254 -0.28 5.13 17.40
N PHE A 255 0.58 4.87 18.40
CA PHE A 255 0.14 4.37 19.70
C PHE A 255 -0.75 5.36 20.46
N ALA A 256 -0.51 6.68 20.36
CA ALA A 256 -1.37 7.67 20.99
C ALA A 256 -2.80 7.60 20.44
N ILE A 257 -2.96 7.49 19.11
CA ILE A 257 -4.27 7.33 18.46
C ILE A 257 -4.96 6.03 18.92
N LEU A 258 -4.24 4.92 18.94
CA LEU A 258 -4.80 3.64 19.39
C LEU A 258 -5.19 3.64 20.87
N ASN A 259 -4.38 4.28 21.73
CA ASN A 259 -4.70 4.42 23.14
C ASN A 259 -5.98 5.24 23.35
N GLU A 260 -6.15 6.33 22.60
CA GLU A 260 -7.36 7.14 22.64
C GLU A 260 -8.59 6.31 22.22
N MET A 261 -8.46 5.52 21.16
CA MET A 261 -9.53 4.65 20.67
C MET A 261 -9.90 3.57 21.70
N LEU A 262 -8.90 2.89 22.26
CA LEU A 262 -9.11 1.84 23.28
C LEU A 262 -9.69 2.40 24.59
N ALA A 263 -9.31 3.62 24.98
CA ALA A 263 -9.86 4.30 26.16
C ALA A 263 -11.35 4.60 26.04
N GLN A 264 -11.90 4.65 24.83
CA GLN A 264 -13.34 4.79 24.58
C GLN A 264 -14.13 3.47 24.71
N GLY A 265 -13.47 2.39 25.10
CA GLY A 265 -14.11 1.09 25.30
C GLY A 265 -14.41 0.34 23.98
N THR A 266 -13.74 0.69 22.90
CA THR A 266 -13.85 0.00 21.61
C THR A 266 -13.22 -1.40 21.66
N SER A 267 -13.40 -2.20 20.60
CA SER A 267 -12.85 -3.55 20.51
C SER A 267 -11.31 -3.56 20.63
N LYS A 268 -10.77 -4.55 21.32
CA LYS A 268 -9.33 -4.83 21.37
C LYS A 268 -8.79 -5.55 20.13
N ASP A 269 -9.69 -6.05 19.28
CA ASP A 269 -9.34 -6.58 17.97
C ASP A 269 -9.15 -5.43 17.00
N ILE A 270 -7.92 -5.19 16.61
CA ILE A 270 -7.51 -4.03 15.81
C ILE A 270 -7.30 -4.45 14.35
N ILE A 271 -7.82 -3.65 13.44
CA ILE A 271 -7.52 -3.72 12.00
C ILE A 271 -6.72 -2.47 11.62
N LEU A 272 -5.57 -2.65 10.97
CA LEU A 272 -4.77 -1.56 10.41
C LEU A 272 -4.89 -1.56 8.88
N VAL A 273 -5.19 -0.39 8.32
CA VAL A 273 -5.27 -0.13 6.87
C VAL A 273 -4.70 1.24 6.53
N GLY A 274 -4.48 1.53 5.25
CA GLY A 274 -3.72 2.68 4.77
C GLY A 274 -2.24 2.32 4.57
N GLY A 275 -1.49 3.13 3.82
CA GLY A 275 -0.09 2.88 3.49
C GLY A 275 0.80 2.73 4.72
N CYS A 276 0.52 3.43 5.81
CA CYS A 276 1.24 3.32 7.08
C CYS A 276 1.11 1.94 7.74
N ALA A 277 0.07 1.17 7.44
CA ALA A 277 -0.08 -0.21 7.92
C ALA A 277 0.96 -1.19 7.33
N LEU A 278 1.75 -0.76 6.35
CA LEU A 278 2.91 -1.49 5.86
C LEU A 278 4.13 -1.38 6.78
N ASN A 279 4.07 -0.58 7.85
CA ASN A 279 5.16 -0.46 8.82
C ASN A 279 5.21 -1.68 9.74
N VAL A 280 6.02 -2.67 9.35
CA VAL A 280 6.10 -3.97 10.04
C VAL A 280 6.70 -3.87 11.44
N LEU A 281 7.52 -2.84 11.72
CA LEU A 281 8.11 -2.62 13.04
C LEU A 281 7.04 -2.19 14.04
N PHE A 282 6.19 -1.25 13.64
CA PHE A 282 5.02 -0.86 14.43
C PHE A 282 4.05 -2.03 14.62
N ASN A 283 3.73 -2.75 13.54
CA ASN A 283 2.80 -3.86 13.58
C ASN A 283 3.25 -4.95 14.56
N GLN A 284 4.55 -5.27 14.59
CA GLN A 284 5.11 -6.24 15.54
C GLN A 284 4.90 -5.79 17.00
N LYS A 285 5.25 -4.54 17.33
CA LYS A 285 5.10 -3.97 18.68
C LYS A 285 3.63 -3.93 19.10
N LEU A 286 2.75 -3.51 18.20
CA LEU A 286 1.30 -3.50 18.44
C LEU A 286 0.76 -4.91 18.66
N SER A 287 1.14 -5.87 17.82
CA SER A 287 0.72 -7.27 17.96
C SER A 287 1.09 -7.85 19.33
N GLN A 288 2.32 -7.56 19.81
CA GLN A 288 2.74 -8.00 21.15
C GLN A 288 1.88 -7.34 22.23
N ARG A 289 1.71 -6.02 22.19
CA ARG A 289 0.91 -5.28 23.15
C ARG A 289 -0.56 -5.74 23.20
N LEU A 290 -1.16 -6.05 22.06
CA LEU A 290 -2.53 -6.54 22.00
C LEU A 290 -2.67 -7.92 22.63
N LYS A 291 -1.70 -8.82 22.43
CA LYS A 291 -1.68 -10.13 23.10
C LYS A 291 -1.72 -9.98 24.61
N ASP A 292 -0.98 -9.02 25.17
CA ASP A 292 -0.91 -8.79 26.62
C ASP A 292 -2.26 -8.37 27.22
N ILE A 293 -3.15 -7.76 26.41
CA ILE A 293 -4.48 -7.34 26.84
C ILE A 293 -5.60 -8.23 26.30
N GLY A 294 -5.27 -9.36 25.65
CA GLY A 294 -6.23 -10.31 25.10
C GLY A 294 -6.93 -9.82 23.82
N GLY A 295 -6.28 -9.01 23.00
CA GLY A 295 -6.71 -8.54 21.69
C GLY A 295 -5.92 -9.17 20.54
N THR A 296 -6.32 -8.88 19.31
CA THR A 296 -5.68 -9.37 18.08
C THR A 296 -5.36 -8.22 17.11
N LEU A 297 -4.36 -8.43 16.26
CA LEU A 297 -4.04 -7.55 15.15
C LEU A 297 -4.35 -8.22 13.82
N THR A 298 -5.08 -7.51 12.97
CA THR A 298 -5.32 -7.88 11.58
C THR A 298 -4.77 -6.79 10.65
N VAL A 299 -3.92 -7.17 9.72
CA VAL A 299 -3.47 -6.31 8.61
C VAL A 299 -3.77 -7.08 7.33
N PRO A 300 -4.65 -6.60 6.44
CA PRO A 300 -4.92 -7.30 5.19
C PRO A 300 -3.67 -7.32 4.29
N PRO A 301 -3.55 -8.25 3.34
CA PRO A 301 -2.39 -8.30 2.44
C PRO A 301 -2.29 -7.09 1.48
N TYR A 302 -3.33 -6.29 1.40
CA TYR A 302 -3.50 -5.10 0.55
C TYR A 302 -3.90 -3.86 1.40
N PRO A 303 -3.09 -3.44 2.40
CA PRO A 303 -3.53 -2.40 3.32
C PRO A 303 -3.44 -1.00 2.72
N ASN A 304 -2.56 -0.77 1.72
CA ASN A 304 -2.37 0.49 1.00
C ASN A 304 -3.39 0.67 -0.14
N ASP A 305 -3.19 1.67 -0.98
CA ASP A 305 -4.14 2.10 -2.02
C ASP A 305 -4.50 1.03 -3.05
N CYS A 306 -3.64 0.01 -3.26
CA CYS A 306 -4.00 -1.14 -4.10
C CYS A 306 -5.24 -1.90 -3.60
N GLY A 307 -5.60 -1.75 -2.32
CA GLY A 307 -6.82 -2.29 -1.72
C GLY A 307 -8.05 -1.39 -1.84
N LEU A 308 -7.93 -0.15 -2.33
CA LEU A 308 -9.03 0.82 -2.32
C LEU A 308 -10.18 0.41 -3.23
N ALA A 309 -9.91 -0.06 -4.44
CA ALA A 309 -10.97 -0.54 -5.32
C ALA A 309 -11.79 -1.69 -4.69
N LEU A 310 -11.14 -2.59 -3.96
CA LEU A 310 -11.83 -3.62 -3.20
C LEU A 310 -12.63 -3.00 -2.05
N GLY A 311 -12.04 -2.06 -1.34
CA GLY A 311 -12.71 -1.35 -0.25
C GLY A 311 -13.95 -0.58 -0.68
N GLN A 312 -13.88 0.12 -1.80
CA GLN A 312 -15.02 0.81 -2.42
C GLN A 312 -16.16 -0.17 -2.76
N PHE A 313 -15.81 -1.29 -3.41
CA PHE A 313 -16.77 -2.36 -3.71
C PHE A 313 -17.45 -2.89 -2.43
N LEU A 314 -16.68 -3.14 -1.38
CA LEU A 314 -17.17 -3.66 -0.12
C LEU A 314 -17.94 -2.61 0.69
N SER A 315 -17.55 -1.35 0.66
CA SER A 315 -18.27 -0.25 1.28
C SER A 315 -19.66 -0.06 0.66
N TYR A 316 -19.77 -0.18 -0.66
CA TYR A 316 -21.04 -0.10 -1.36
C TYR A 316 -21.95 -1.29 -1.07
N THR A 317 -21.39 -2.50 -1.05
CA THR A 317 -22.18 -3.72 -0.86
C THR A 317 -22.47 -4.02 0.61
N GLN A 318 -21.70 -3.49 1.54
CA GLN A 318 -21.81 -3.67 3.00
C GLN A 318 -21.92 -5.14 3.43
N LYS A 319 -21.14 -6.02 2.77
CA LYS A 319 -21.22 -7.47 3.03
C LYS A 319 -19.85 -8.04 3.36
N LYS A 320 -19.79 -8.82 4.43
CA LYS A 320 -18.62 -9.67 4.71
C LYS A 320 -18.37 -10.59 3.53
N THR A 321 -17.20 -10.47 2.94
CA THR A 321 -16.84 -11.18 1.72
C THR A 321 -15.46 -11.80 1.86
N LYS A 322 -15.38 -13.11 1.68
CA LYS A 322 -14.09 -13.80 1.67
C LYS A 322 -13.39 -13.53 0.33
N VAL A 323 -12.34 -12.74 0.36
CA VAL A 323 -11.51 -12.44 -0.81
C VAL A 323 -10.16 -13.14 -0.66
N SER A 324 -9.76 -13.85 -1.70
CA SER A 324 -8.43 -14.49 -1.74
C SER A 324 -7.34 -13.42 -1.88
N ALA A 325 -6.21 -13.57 -1.19
CA ALA A 325 -5.02 -12.79 -1.46
C ALA A 325 -4.49 -12.98 -2.90
N TYR A 326 -4.96 -14.00 -3.61
CA TYR A 326 -4.61 -14.34 -4.99
C TYR A 326 -5.77 -14.06 -5.96
N ALA A 327 -6.54 -13.00 -5.73
CA ALA A 327 -7.65 -12.63 -6.62
C ALA A 327 -7.24 -11.71 -7.78
N GLY A 328 -5.95 -11.58 -8.05
CA GLY A 328 -5.39 -10.76 -9.11
C GLY A 328 -5.46 -11.42 -10.50
N PHE A 329 -4.55 -11.00 -11.37
CA PHE A 329 -4.46 -11.49 -12.74
C PHE A 329 -4.03 -12.97 -12.82
N ASP A 330 -4.59 -13.69 -13.76
CA ASP A 330 -3.97 -14.88 -14.35
C ASP A 330 -2.78 -14.46 -15.26
N ILE A 331 -2.17 -15.37 -15.95
CA ILE A 331 -1.10 -15.06 -16.92
C ILE A 331 -1.71 -14.26 -18.08
N LEU A 332 -1.30 -13.00 -18.22
CA LEU A 332 -1.84 -12.06 -19.22
C LEU A 332 -1.42 -12.45 -20.64
N ASP A 333 -0.13 -12.73 -20.83
CA ASP A 333 0.47 -13.09 -22.14
C ASP A 333 0.52 -14.62 -22.30
N ARG A 334 -0.62 -15.30 -22.12
CA ARG A 334 -0.67 -16.77 -22.15
C ARG A 334 -0.28 -17.35 -23.52
N ASP A 335 -0.55 -16.63 -24.58
CA ASP A 335 -0.15 -16.93 -25.96
C ASP A 335 1.37 -16.91 -26.16
N LYS A 336 2.09 -16.12 -25.37
CA LYS A 336 3.56 -16.00 -25.39
C LYS A 336 4.24 -16.82 -24.29
N PHE A 337 3.49 -17.67 -23.59
CA PHE A 337 4.00 -18.38 -22.42
C PHE A 337 5.18 -19.31 -22.77
N ASP A 338 5.10 -20.02 -23.90
CA ASP A 338 6.14 -20.94 -24.31
C ASP A 338 7.41 -20.19 -24.76
N ASP A 339 7.28 -19.03 -25.42
CA ASP A 339 8.41 -18.17 -25.79
C ASP A 339 9.13 -17.65 -24.53
N TYR A 340 8.38 -17.22 -23.53
CA TYR A 340 8.95 -16.77 -22.25
C TYR A 340 9.59 -17.92 -21.48
N LYS A 341 8.98 -19.10 -21.50
CA LYS A 341 9.52 -20.30 -20.87
C LYS A 341 10.89 -20.66 -21.46
N GLU A 342 11.03 -20.61 -22.78
CA GLU A 342 12.30 -20.84 -23.46
C GLU A 342 13.31 -19.74 -23.15
N LYS A 343 12.93 -18.47 -23.34
CA LYS A 343 13.78 -17.29 -23.10
C LYS A 343 14.36 -17.27 -21.70
N TYR A 344 13.55 -17.56 -20.67
CA TYR A 344 13.95 -17.53 -19.28
C TYR A 344 14.34 -18.90 -18.72
N LYS A 345 14.41 -19.92 -19.56
CA LYS A 345 14.73 -21.31 -19.17
C LYS A 345 13.85 -21.81 -18.03
N ALA A 346 12.57 -21.41 -18.06
CA ALA A 346 11.62 -21.77 -17.02
C ALA A 346 11.20 -23.23 -17.18
N THR A 347 11.13 -23.97 -16.09
CA THR A 347 10.73 -25.38 -16.08
C THR A 347 9.58 -25.60 -15.11
N LYS A 348 8.68 -26.53 -15.45
CA LYS A 348 7.70 -27.03 -14.50
C LYS A 348 8.45 -27.81 -13.41
N CYS A 349 8.25 -27.40 -12.15
CA CYS A 349 9.01 -27.92 -11.03
C CYS A 349 8.08 -28.54 -9.97
N SER A 350 8.46 -29.70 -9.44
CA SER A 350 7.82 -30.26 -8.23
C SER A 350 8.36 -29.57 -6.97
N ILE A 351 7.64 -29.70 -5.85
CA ILE A 351 8.10 -29.16 -4.56
C ILE A 351 9.45 -29.79 -4.17
N SER A 352 9.65 -31.08 -4.43
CA SER A 352 10.93 -31.76 -4.14
C SER A 352 12.08 -31.13 -4.92
N ASN A 353 11.94 -30.98 -6.24
CA ASN A 353 12.96 -30.34 -7.09
C ASN A 353 13.23 -28.88 -6.67
N LEU A 354 12.18 -28.16 -6.25
CA LEU A 354 12.31 -26.81 -5.73
C LEU A 354 13.19 -26.76 -4.48
N VAL A 355 12.92 -27.67 -3.53
CA VAL A 355 13.73 -27.81 -2.29
C VAL A 355 15.18 -28.16 -2.61
N ASP A 356 15.44 -29.07 -3.56
CA ASP A 356 16.79 -29.43 -3.96
C ASP A 356 17.54 -28.21 -4.54
N HIS A 357 16.88 -27.44 -5.41
CA HIS A 357 17.47 -26.21 -5.94
C HIS A 357 17.77 -25.16 -4.86
N ILE A 358 16.91 -25.02 -3.84
CA ILE A 358 17.14 -24.11 -2.72
C ILE A 358 18.36 -24.57 -1.91
N LYS A 359 18.46 -25.86 -1.60
CA LYS A 359 19.63 -26.46 -0.91
C LYS A 359 20.93 -26.30 -1.68
N ASP A 360 20.86 -26.29 -3.02
CA ASP A 360 22.00 -26.00 -3.90
C ASP A 360 22.39 -24.50 -3.90
N GLY A 361 21.75 -23.67 -3.09
CA GLY A 361 22.03 -22.24 -2.99
C GLY A 361 21.53 -21.40 -4.16
N LYS A 362 20.59 -21.91 -4.98
CA LYS A 362 20.03 -21.19 -6.11
C LYS A 362 18.99 -20.17 -5.66
N ILE A 363 18.91 -19.04 -6.37
CA ILE A 363 17.83 -18.06 -6.28
C ILE A 363 16.79 -18.42 -7.35
N ILE A 364 15.53 -18.58 -6.94
CA ILE A 364 14.49 -19.13 -7.78
C ILE A 364 13.32 -18.17 -7.90
N GLY A 365 12.89 -17.86 -9.12
CA GLY A 365 11.62 -17.17 -9.40
C GLY A 365 10.48 -18.20 -9.48
N ILE A 366 9.39 -17.92 -8.77
CA ILE A 366 8.16 -18.74 -8.80
C ILE A 366 7.06 -18.00 -9.54
N LEU A 367 6.41 -18.69 -10.47
CA LEU A 367 5.20 -18.26 -11.16
C LEU A 367 4.17 -19.39 -11.07
N GLN A 368 3.05 -19.14 -10.36
CA GLN A 368 1.95 -20.10 -10.26
C GLN A 368 0.62 -19.40 -10.02
N GLY A 369 -0.49 -19.99 -10.41
CA GLY A 369 -1.84 -19.51 -10.15
C GLY A 369 -2.09 -18.03 -10.54
N GLU A 370 -3.11 -17.44 -9.96
CA GLU A 370 -3.44 -16.03 -10.09
C GLU A 370 -2.48 -15.17 -9.24
N SER A 371 -2.22 -13.91 -9.63
CA SER A 371 -1.31 -13.04 -8.89
C SER A 371 -1.85 -12.66 -7.52
N GLU A 372 -0.93 -12.33 -6.62
CA GLU A 372 -1.29 -11.70 -5.36
C GLU A 372 -1.93 -10.34 -5.61
N ILE A 373 -2.75 -9.90 -4.64
CA ILE A 373 -3.16 -8.51 -4.47
C ILE A 373 -2.26 -7.89 -3.40
N GLY A 374 -1.82 -6.67 -3.63
CA GLY A 374 -1.01 -5.93 -2.67
C GLY A 374 0.48 -5.96 -2.97
N PRO A 375 1.25 -5.16 -2.19
CA PRO A 375 2.65 -4.87 -2.52
C PRO A 375 3.62 -6.01 -2.14
N ARG A 376 3.13 -7.10 -1.58
CA ARG A 376 3.96 -8.20 -1.08
C ARG A 376 3.83 -9.46 -1.94
N ALA A 377 4.95 -10.13 -2.17
CA ALA A 377 4.97 -11.47 -2.76
C ALA A 377 4.49 -12.49 -1.71
N LEU A 378 3.53 -13.33 -2.08
CA LEU A 378 2.90 -14.32 -1.20
C LEU A 378 2.98 -15.75 -1.73
N GLY A 379 3.89 -16.01 -2.68
CA GLY A 379 4.16 -17.36 -3.20
C GLY A 379 3.79 -17.57 -4.67
N ASN A 380 2.90 -16.75 -5.25
CA ASN A 380 2.49 -16.93 -6.64
C ASN A 380 3.36 -16.15 -7.65
N ARG A 381 3.94 -15.04 -7.23
CA ARG A 381 4.93 -14.23 -7.98
C ARG A 381 6.07 -13.89 -7.01
N SER A 382 6.92 -14.89 -6.71
CA SER A 382 7.89 -14.79 -5.61
C SER A 382 9.29 -15.12 -6.09
N ILE A 383 10.27 -14.55 -5.37
CA ILE A 383 11.67 -14.96 -5.44
C ILE A 383 12.00 -15.62 -4.11
N ILE A 384 12.55 -16.81 -4.14
CA ILE A 384 12.94 -17.58 -2.97
C ILE A 384 14.40 -18.02 -3.06
N CYS A 385 15.05 -18.14 -1.90
CA CYS A 385 16.43 -18.61 -1.74
C CYS A 385 16.63 -19.16 -0.34
N ASP A 386 17.77 -19.80 -0.06
CA ASP A 386 18.13 -20.29 1.25
C ASP A 386 18.65 -19.15 2.14
N PRO A 387 17.94 -18.76 3.22
CA PRO A 387 18.37 -17.69 4.12
C PRO A 387 19.53 -18.12 5.06
N SER A 388 19.86 -19.40 5.13
CA SER A 388 20.97 -19.92 5.96
C SER A 388 22.35 -19.66 5.34
N ILE A 389 22.41 -19.36 4.05
CA ILE A 389 23.65 -18.99 3.37
C ILE A 389 24.07 -17.60 3.83
N LYS A 390 25.25 -17.51 4.47
CA LYS A 390 25.76 -16.31 5.15
C LYS A 390 25.62 -15.01 4.36
N ASP A 391 25.96 -15.01 3.08
CA ASP A 391 25.98 -13.81 2.24
C ASP A 391 24.75 -13.70 1.31
N MET A 392 23.71 -14.51 1.52
CA MET A 392 22.57 -14.59 0.62
C MET A 392 21.82 -13.26 0.47
N LYS A 393 21.71 -12.47 1.55
CA LYS A 393 21.13 -11.12 1.51
C LYS A 393 21.87 -10.23 0.50
N ASP A 394 23.18 -10.20 0.55
CA ASP A 394 24.00 -9.34 -0.31
C ASP A 394 24.03 -9.86 -1.76
N ILE A 395 24.05 -11.19 -1.93
CA ILE A 395 23.91 -11.84 -3.24
C ILE A 395 22.56 -11.48 -3.88
N LEU A 396 21.47 -11.60 -3.12
CA LEU A 396 20.13 -11.28 -3.61
C LEU A 396 19.98 -9.80 -3.94
N ASN A 397 20.50 -8.91 -3.09
CA ASN A 397 20.42 -7.47 -3.30
C ASN A 397 21.28 -7.03 -4.50
N SER A 398 22.50 -7.54 -4.65
CA SER A 398 23.38 -7.13 -5.73
C SER A 398 23.02 -7.71 -7.10
N LYS A 399 22.53 -8.97 -7.15
CA LYS A 399 22.28 -9.69 -8.42
C LYS A 399 20.84 -9.65 -8.91
N VAL A 400 19.87 -9.47 -8.02
CA VAL A 400 18.44 -9.66 -8.33
C VAL A 400 17.60 -8.44 -7.95
N LYS A 401 17.75 -7.93 -6.75
CA LYS A 401 16.91 -6.84 -6.23
C LYS A 401 17.47 -5.45 -6.47
N PHE A 402 18.77 -5.34 -6.70
CA PHE A 402 19.50 -4.08 -6.87
C PHE A 402 19.18 -3.07 -5.76
N ARG A 403 19.28 -3.53 -4.50
CA ARG A 403 18.97 -2.76 -3.30
C ARG A 403 20.24 -2.37 -2.57
N GLU A 404 20.16 -1.24 -1.87
CA GLU A 404 21.28 -0.60 -1.19
C GLU A 404 21.73 -1.39 0.06
N TRP A 405 20.79 -2.00 0.77
CA TRP A 405 21.08 -2.82 1.98
C TRP A 405 20.10 -3.97 2.19
#